data_142dad366fc4148c8c6f24d63f9e8597
#
_entry.id   142dad366fc4148c8c6f24d63f9e8597
#
_cell.length_a   1.000
_cell.length_b   1.000
_cell.length_c   1.000
_cell.angle_alpha   90.00
_cell.angle_beta   90.00
_cell.angle_gamma   90.00
#
_symmetry.space_group_name_H-M   'P 1'
#
loop_
_entity.id
_entity.type
_entity.pdbx_description
1 polymer ?
#
loop_
_entity_poly.entity_id
_entity_poly.type
_entity_poly.pdbx_seq_one_letter_code
_entity_poly.pdbx_strand_id
1 'polypeptide(L)'
;MSEKPLTLILHGAVGVAANLIPEEGTLGVRVPNHDFCQQLLRKFGKPIVSTSANISGEPTPLKGLKDVEKVIIDGVDFVVNPRFQGKPTCQPSSIIAFGERGEVEIIRK
;
A
#
# COMPACT_ATOMS: atom_id res chain seq x y z
N MET A 1 1.98 -5.64 17.52
CA MET A 1 1.81 -5.08 16.18
C MET A 1 3.17 -5.01 15.50
N SER A 2 3.25 -5.42 14.25
CA SER A 2 4.54 -5.40 13.54
C SER A 2 4.92 -3.95 13.21
N GLU A 3 6.14 -3.55 13.52
CA GLU A 3 6.68 -2.25 13.12
C GLU A 3 6.99 -2.20 11.63
N LYS A 4 7.22 -3.37 11.03
CA LYS A 4 7.51 -3.49 9.62
C LYS A 4 6.21 -3.53 8.81
N PRO A 5 6.12 -2.77 7.69
CA PRO A 5 4.94 -2.82 6.84
C PRO A 5 4.66 -4.25 6.34
N LEU A 6 3.38 -4.62 6.27
CA LEU A 6 2.96 -5.95 5.85
C LEU A 6 1.87 -5.84 4.78
N THR A 7 2.04 -6.58 3.68
CA THR A 7 1.03 -6.73 2.64
C THR A 7 0.58 -8.19 2.59
N LEU A 8 -0.73 -8.39 2.58
CA LEU A 8 -1.34 -9.72 2.45
C LEU A 8 -1.92 -9.88 1.06
N ILE A 9 -1.69 -11.02 0.43
CA ILE A 9 -2.30 -11.38 -0.85
C ILE A 9 -3.41 -12.37 -0.56
N LEU A 10 -4.65 -11.98 -0.84
CA LEU A 10 -5.85 -12.73 -0.48
C LEU A 10 -6.68 -13.08 -1.70
N HIS A 11 -7.44 -14.16 -1.61
CA HIS A 11 -8.41 -14.59 -2.62
C HIS A 11 -9.81 -14.11 -2.27
N GLY A 12 -10.69 -14.02 -3.29
CA GLY A 12 -12.10 -13.78 -3.07
C GLY A 12 -12.46 -12.38 -2.57
N ALA A 13 -11.69 -11.37 -2.95
CA ALA A 13 -11.96 -9.99 -2.54
C ALA A 13 -13.34 -9.52 -3.02
N VAL A 14 -14.07 -8.83 -2.13
CA VAL A 14 -15.37 -8.22 -2.43
C VAL A 14 -15.35 -6.76 -1.97
N GLY A 15 -16.25 -5.94 -2.52
CA GLY A 15 -16.35 -4.54 -2.13
C GLY A 15 -15.29 -3.64 -2.76
N VAL A 16 -14.59 -4.12 -3.80
CA VAL A 16 -13.61 -3.35 -4.57
C VAL A 16 -13.93 -3.42 -6.04
N ALA A 17 -13.38 -2.49 -6.83
CA ALA A 17 -13.58 -2.47 -8.27
C ALA A 17 -13.02 -3.75 -8.91
N ALA A 18 -13.75 -4.31 -9.88
CA ALA A 18 -13.37 -5.57 -10.52
C ALA A 18 -12.01 -5.48 -11.23
N ASN A 19 -11.65 -4.33 -11.77
CA ASN A 19 -10.38 -4.13 -12.46
C ASN A 19 -9.16 -4.12 -11.53
N LEU A 20 -9.38 -4.14 -10.22
CA LEU A 20 -8.29 -4.29 -9.24
C LEU A 20 -7.92 -5.75 -9.00
N ILE A 21 -8.75 -6.70 -9.47
CA ILE A 21 -8.55 -8.12 -9.22
C ILE A 21 -8.03 -8.74 -10.52
N PRO A 22 -6.76 -9.23 -10.54
CA PRO A 22 -6.22 -9.90 -11.73
C PRO A 22 -6.90 -11.25 -11.99
N GLU A 23 -6.57 -11.89 -13.12
CA GLU A 23 -7.20 -13.14 -13.53
C GLU A 23 -7.05 -14.27 -12.50
N GLU A 24 -5.95 -14.31 -11.77
CA GLU A 24 -5.75 -15.29 -10.70
C GLU A 24 -6.67 -15.07 -9.49
N GLY A 25 -7.44 -13.99 -9.47
CA GLY A 25 -8.41 -13.74 -8.41
C GLY A 25 -7.83 -13.28 -7.08
N THR A 26 -6.59 -12.83 -7.07
CA THR A 26 -5.91 -12.36 -5.85
C THR A 26 -5.89 -10.85 -5.76
N LEU A 27 -5.77 -10.33 -4.54
CA LEU A 27 -5.64 -8.90 -4.28
C LEU A 27 -4.68 -8.67 -3.13
N GLY A 28 -3.73 -7.77 -3.33
CA GLY A 28 -2.83 -7.31 -2.26
C GLY A 28 -3.55 -6.31 -1.37
N VAL A 29 -3.56 -6.57 -0.07
CA VAL A 29 -4.23 -5.73 0.93
C VAL A 29 -3.24 -5.38 2.03
N ARG A 30 -3.23 -4.10 2.43
CA ARG A 30 -2.41 -3.64 3.53
C ARG A 30 -3.24 -2.82 4.51
N VAL A 31 -3.03 -3.09 5.81
CA VAL A 31 -3.55 -2.24 6.88
C VAL A 31 -2.35 -1.45 7.43
N PRO A 32 -2.26 -0.15 7.13
CA PRO A 32 -1.11 0.63 7.55
C PRO A 32 -1.10 0.89 9.05
N ASN A 33 0.05 0.74 9.66
CA ASN A 33 0.27 1.13 11.05
C ASN A 33 0.72 2.59 11.10
N HIS A 34 -0.21 3.51 10.80
CA HIS A 34 0.08 4.94 10.68
C HIS A 34 -1.16 5.74 11.07
N ASP A 35 -1.01 6.65 12.02
CA ASP A 35 -2.15 7.38 12.59
C ASP A 35 -2.97 8.15 11.55
N PHE A 36 -2.32 8.89 10.66
CA PHE A 36 -3.03 9.63 9.62
C PHE A 36 -3.82 8.69 8.71
N CYS A 37 -3.20 7.60 8.26
CA CYS A 37 -3.85 6.63 7.39
C CYS A 37 -5.04 5.95 8.08
N GLN A 38 -4.91 5.62 9.35
CA GLN A 38 -5.98 5.03 10.14
C GLN A 38 -7.18 5.97 10.24
N GLN A 39 -6.95 7.25 10.54
CA GLN A 39 -7.99 8.24 10.63
C GLN A 39 -8.66 8.48 9.26
N LEU A 40 -7.87 8.57 8.20
CA LEU A 40 -8.38 8.76 6.85
C LEU A 40 -9.30 7.60 6.44
N LEU A 41 -8.84 6.36 6.68
CA LEU A 41 -9.62 5.17 6.34
C LEU A 41 -10.93 5.08 7.12
N ARG A 42 -10.92 5.45 8.41
CA ARG A 42 -12.13 5.47 9.23
C ARG A 42 -13.15 6.48 8.72
N LYS A 43 -12.70 7.66 8.35
CA LYS A 43 -13.58 8.71 7.82
C LYS A 43 -14.10 8.37 6.44
N PHE A 44 -13.28 7.77 5.60
CA PHE A 44 -13.67 7.37 4.27
C PHE A 44 -14.62 6.17 4.30
N GLY A 45 -14.44 5.25 5.21
CA GLY A 45 -15.29 4.08 5.42
C GLY A 45 -15.18 3.01 4.35
N LYS A 46 -14.17 3.07 3.50
CA LYS A 46 -13.95 2.14 2.38
C LYS A 46 -12.45 1.93 2.17
N PRO A 47 -12.07 0.81 1.51
CA PRO A 47 -10.68 0.65 1.09
C PRO A 47 -10.26 1.72 0.10
N ILE A 48 -8.97 2.04 0.10
CA ILE A 48 -8.36 3.03 -0.80
C ILE A 48 -7.37 2.29 -1.70
N VAL A 49 -7.43 2.56 -3.00
CA VAL A 49 -6.44 2.05 -3.94
C VAL A 49 -5.10 2.73 -3.66
N SER A 50 -4.05 1.93 -3.60
CA SER A 50 -2.73 2.41 -3.25
C SER A 50 -1.68 1.84 -4.21
N THR A 51 -0.70 2.66 -4.53
CA THR A 51 0.45 2.24 -5.31
C THR A 51 1.68 2.99 -4.79
N SER A 52 2.87 2.53 -5.18
CA SER A 52 4.09 3.24 -4.83
C SER A 52 4.19 4.56 -5.59
N ALA A 53 4.76 5.57 -4.95
CA ALA A 53 4.88 6.92 -5.52
C ALA A 53 6.16 7.05 -6.35
N ASN A 54 6.29 6.22 -7.38
CA ASN A 54 7.44 6.22 -8.29
C ASN A 54 6.99 5.95 -9.72
N ILE A 55 7.81 6.38 -10.68
CA ILE A 55 7.60 6.04 -12.07
C ILE A 55 7.87 4.55 -12.25
N SER A 56 7.03 3.86 -13.03
CA SER A 56 7.17 2.43 -13.27
C SER A 56 8.60 2.08 -13.71
N GLY A 57 9.21 1.12 -13.02
CA GLY A 57 10.59 0.71 -13.28
C GLY A 57 11.65 1.52 -12.53
N GLU A 58 11.28 2.64 -11.93
CA GLU A 58 12.19 3.45 -11.13
C GLU A 58 12.17 3.03 -9.65
N PRO A 59 13.22 3.36 -8.88
CA PRO A 59 13.25 3.00 -7.46
C PRO A 59 12.11 3.62 -6.67
N THR A 60 11.59 2.85 -5.70
CA THR A 60 10.58 3.35 -4.77
C THR A 60 11.20 4.36 -3.81
N PRO A 61 10.58 5.53 -3.59
CA PRO A 61 11.08 6.49 -2.60
C PRO A 61 10.99 5.89 -1.20
N LEU A 62 12.11 5.87 -0.48
CA LEU A 62 12.18 5.25 0.84
C LEU A 62 12.22 6.27 1.99
N LYS A 63 12.48 7.55 1.69
CA LYS A 63 12.64 8.59 2.69
C LYS A 63 11.49 9.59 2.73
N GLY A 64 10.34 9.24 2.14
CA GLY A 64 9.15 10.06 2.16
C GLY A 64 9.07 11.05 0.99
N LEU A 65 8.28 12.11 1.20
CA LEU A 65 7.92 13.04 0.12
C LEU A 65 9.12 13.65 -0.60
N LYS A 66 10.21 13.91 0.11
CA LYS A 66 11.41 14.51 -0.50
C LYS A 66 12.06 13.65 -1.58
N ASP A 67 11.80 12.34 -1.56
CA ASP A 67 12.35 11.41 -2.55
C ASP A 67 11.38 11.19 -3.72
N VAL A 68 10.15 11.72 -3.65
CA VAL A 68 9.15 11.58 -4.72
C VAL A 68 9.48 12.54 -5.85
N GLU A 69 9.51 12.02 -7.09
CA GLU A 69 9.82 12.85 -8.25
C GLU A 69 8.79 13.94 -8.48
N LYS A 70 9.26 15.10 -8.91
CA LYS A 70 8.40 16.27 -9.12
C LYS A 70 7.24 16.01 -10.09
N VAL A 71 7.46 15.20 -11.12
CA VAL A 71 6.41 14.88 -12.10
C VAL A 71 5.22 14.19 -11.44
N ILE A 72 5.46 13.39 -10.41
CA ILE A 72 4.40 12.72 -9.65
C ILE A 72 3.68 13.74 -8.76
N ILE A 73 4.43 14.56 -8.05
CA ILE A 73 3.86 15.61 -7.18
C ILE A 73 2.98 16.56 -7.98
N ASP A 74 3.43 16.98 -9.15
CA ASP A 74 2.69 17.90 -10.01
C ASP A 74 1.49 17.24 -10.70
N GLY A 75 1.52 15.91 -10.84
CA GLY A 75 0.47 15.17 -11.56
C GLY A 75 -0.71 14.72 -10.70
N VAL A 76 -0.65 14.86 -9.39
CA VAL A 76 -1.75 14.48 -8.50
C VAL A 76 -2.60 15.69 -8.14
N ASP A 77 -3.87 15.45 -7.80
CA ASP A 77 -4.79 16.53 -7.44
C ASP A 77 -4.51 17.11 -6.06
N PHE A 78 -3.96 16.31 -5.16
CA PHE A 78 -3.71 16.74 -3.79
C PHE A 78 -2.51 15.98 -3.21
N VAL A 79 -1.65 16.71 -2.49
CA VAL A 79 -0.53 16.14 -1.75
C VAL A 79 -0.77 16.38 -0.27
N VAL A 80 -0.79 15.30 0.52
CA VAL A 80 -0.94 15.41 1.97
C VAL A 80 0.26 16.16 2.56
N ASN A 81 0.00 17.07 3.50
CA ASN A 81 1.04 17.85 4.15
C ASN A 81 2.10 16.91 4.76
N PRO A 82 3.40 17.12 4.48
CA PRO A 82 4.47 16.25 4.99
C PRO A 82 4.50 16.07 6.49
N ARG A 83 3.93 16.99 7.26
CA ARG A 83 3.85 16.84 8.73
C ARG A 83 3.10 15.59 9.17
N PHE A 84 2.24 15.04 8.31
CA PHE A 84 1.46 13.84 8.59
C PHE A 84 2.13 12.54 8.15
N GLN A 85 3.25 12.61 7.43
CA GLN A 85 3.86 11.39 6.88
C GLN A 85 4.53 10.50 7.95
N GLY A 86 4.88 11.08 9.08
CA GLY A 86 5.57 10.35 10.13
C GLY A 86 7.01 9.99 9.74
N LYS A 87 7.59 9.06 10.47
CA LYS A 87 8.95 8.60 10.22
C LYS A 87 8.95 7.44 9.23
N PRO A 88 9.60 7.57 8.06
CA PRO A 88 9.66 6.47 7.11
C PRO A 88 10.44 5.28 7.66
N THR A 89 9.99 4.07 7.33
CA THR A 89 10.68 2.85 7.72
C THR A 89 11.89 2.57 6.84
N CYS A 90 11.96 3.20 5.68
CA CYS A 90 12.97 2.97 4.64
C CYS A 90 13.02 1.51 4.16
N GLN A 91 11.91 0.78 4.31
CA GLN A 91 11.81 -0.62 3.92
C GLN A 91 10.52 -0.86 3.14
N PRO A 92 10.58 -1.66 2.07
CA PRO A 92 9.35 -2.12 1.42
C PRO A 92 8.59 -3.06 2.35
N SER A 93 7.27 -3.19 2.13
CA SER A 93 6.44 -4.08 2.93
C SER A 93 6.85 -5.55 2.75
N SER A 94 6.71 -6.35 3.81
CA SER A 94 6.71 -7.80 3.68
C SER A 94 5.45 -8.22 2.94
N ILE A 95 5.53 -9.27 2.13
CA ILE A 95 4.40 -9.78 1.37
C ILE A 95 4.18 -11.24 1.74
N ILE A 96 2.97 -11.55 2.22
CA ILE A 96 2.55 -12.91 2.56
C ILE A 96 1.33 -13.24 1.71
N ALA A 97 1.37 -14.36 1.00
CA ALA A 97 0.25 -14.86 0.22
C ALA A 97 -0.43 -16.00 0.95
N PHE A 98 -1.76 -16.01 0.91
CA PHE A 98 -2.58 -17.12 1.42
C PHE A 98 -3.18 -17.86 0.23
N GLY A 99 -2.99 -19.17 0.18
CA GLY A 99 -3.61 -20.02 -0.82
C GLY A 99 -5.10 -20.26 -0.53
N GLU A 100 -5.81 -20.83 -1.51
CA GLU A 100 -7.24 -21.12 -1.36
C GLU A 100 -7.56 -22.11 -0.24
N ARG A 101 -6.58 -22.92 0.17
CA ARG A 101 -6.73 -23.92 1.23
C ARG A 101 -6.10 -23.48 2.55
N GLY A 102 -5.72 -22.20 2.65
CA GLY A 102 -5.11 -21.66 3.86
C GLY A 102 -3.59 -21.82 3.94
N GLU A 103 -2.94 -22.36 2.90
CA GLU A 103 -1.48 -22.42 2.87
C GLU A 103 -0.89 -21.01 2.84
N VAL A 104 0.30 -20.87 3.43
CA VAL A 104 0.97 -19.57 3.57
C VAL A 104 2.28 -19.59 2.80
N GLU A 105 2.51 -18.58 1.99
CA GLU A 105 3.75 -18.40 1.25
C GLU A 105 4.32 -17.00 1.50
N ILE A 106 5.59 -16.92 1.88
CA ILE A 106 6.27 -15.64 2.08
C ILE A 106 6.88 -15.23 0.73
N ILE A 107 6.29 -14.19 0.12
CA ILE A 107 6.74 -13.67 -1.17
C ILE A 107 7.91 -12.71 -0.99
N ARG A 108 7.88 -11.87 0.06
CA ARG A 108 8.94 -10.92 0.37
C ARG A 108 8.97 -10.69 1.88
N LYS A 109 10.15 -10.85 2.45
CA LYS A 109 10.34 -10.60 3.88
C LYS A 109 10.47 -9.11 4.22
#